data_875792ac9277a6b73738845e8cca0176
#
_entry.id   875792ac9277a6b73738845e8cca0176
#
_cell.length_a   1.000
_cell.length_b   1.000
_cell.length_c   1.000
_cell.angle_alpha   90.00
_cell.angle_beta   90.00
_cell.angle_gamma   90.00
#
_symmetry.space_group_name_H-M   'P 1'
#
loop_
_entity.id
_entity.type
_entity.pdbx_description
1 polymer ?
#
loop_
_entity_poly.entity_id
_entity_poly.type
_entity_poly.pdbx_seq_one_letter_code
_entity_poly.pdbx_strand_id
1 'polypeptide(L)'
;MCIRDRSLEIYWKKALEQTRLSIDDESLYPLKTDIITSDLYEKDDFIIRKLDTSKFNKKKIYGPKQNPFCPWEKILEIDKIGDNHQLILNKYPVQKGHILLITNKWKPQNGWLDINDWRAIQQVNKDTSGLWFFNSSPIAGASQPHRHFQLLRRSKGEISCPREKWFLELNSYQDLDSKLKKNIIVSKFNFLENPSCLFEFYLELCKKLGLGDPISDKKPIHPYNILITNKWIAIIKRKNDHIHGFSINGLGFAGYLLVTENSNINYLKKFGPEKLLESFV
;
A
#
# COMPACT_ATOMS: atom_id res chain seq x y z
N MET A 1 14.42 20.46 23.58
CA MET A 1 14.20 18.99 23.60
C MET A 1 12.69 18.77 23.62
N CYS A 2 12.05 18.73 22.41
CA CYS A 2 10.61 18.54 22.31
C CYS A 2 10.29 17.11 22.73
N ILE A 3 9.54 16.96 23.80
CA ILE A 3 8.89 15.70 24.16
C ILE A 3 7.89 15.44 23.05
N ARG A 4 8.26 14.58 22.07
CA ARG A 4 7.30 14.00 21.15
C ARG A 4 6.30 13.26 22.01
N ASP A 5 5.08 13.78 22.05
CA ASP A 5 3.91 13.07 22.56
C ASP A 5 3.95 11.66 21.95
N ARG A 6 4.16 10.65 22.80
CA ARG A 6 4.20 9.26 22.33
C ARG A 6 2.79 8.97 21.85
N SER A 7 2.61 8.80 20.55
CA SER A 7 1.34 8.31 20.01
C SER A 7 0.92 7.10 20.85
N LEU A 8 -0.30 7.09 21.32
CA LEU A 8 -0.82 6.02 22.19
C LEU A 8 -0.93 4.70 21.44
N GLU A 9 -0.83 4.75 20.10
CA GLU A 9 -0.97 3.61 19.18
C GLU A 9 -2.25 2.81 19.43
N ILE A 10 -3.34 3.54 19.73
CA ILE A 10 -4.64 2.95 20.06
C ILE A 10 -5.17 2.08 18.93
N TYR A 11 -5.12 2.58 17.69
CA TYR A 11 -5.59 1.81 16.53
C TYR A 11 -4.75 0.57 16.28
N TRP A 12 -3.42 0.64 16.51
CA TRP A 12 -2.55 -0.53 16.39
C TRP A 12 -2.86 -1.59 17.45
N LYS A 13 -3.05 -1.17 18.70
CA LYS A 13 -3.42 -2.08 19.79
C LYS A 13 -4.76 -2.76 19.52
N LYS A 14 -5.77 -1.98 19.10
CA LYS A 14 -7.08 -2.50 18.67
C LYS A 14 -6.95 -3.48 17.50
N ALA A 15 -6.12 -3.14 16.47
CA ALA A 15 -5.89 -4.02 15.34
C ALA A 15 -5.26 -5.35 15.73
N LEU A 16 -4.31 -5.36 16.67
CA LEU A 16 -3.69 -6.59 17.17
C LEU A 16 -4.68 -7.47 17.96
N GLU A 17 -5.49 -6.85 18.82
CA GLU A 17 -6.54 -7.54 19.56
C GLU A 17 -7.60 -8.10 18.61
N GLN A 18 -8.10 -7.28 17.69
CA GLN A 18 -9.11 -7.69 16.72
C GLN A 18 -8.58 -8.79 15.79
N THR A 19 -7.27 -8.76 15.46
CA THR A 19 -6.63 -9.83 14.69
C THR A 19 -6.74 -11.17 15.42
N ARG A 20 -6.49 -11.19 16.73
CA ARG A 20 -6.62 -12.41 17.54
C ARG A 20 -8.06 -12.93 17.53
N LEU A 21 -9.02 -12.05 17.84
CA LEU A 21 -10.45 -12.39 17.85
C LEU A 21 -10.95 -12.91 16.49
N SER A 22 -10.53 -12.28 15.39
CA SER A 22 -10.94 -12.67 14.05
C SER A 22 -10.29 -13.97 13.55
N ILE A 23 -9.12 -14.33 14.07
CA ILE A 23 -8.51 -15.65 13.82
C ILE A 23 -9.28 -16.72 14.59
N ASP A 24 -9.59 -16.48 15.87
CA ASP A 24 -10.36 -17.40 16.72
C ASP A 24 -11.77 -17.65 16.16
N ASP A 25 -12.36 -16.63 15.51
CA ASP A 25 -13.68 -16.70 14.83
C ASP A 25 -13.61 -17.27 13.39
N GLU A 26 -12.43 -17.62 12.89
CA GLU A 26 -12.21 -18.09 11.52
C GLU A 26 -12.65 -17.08 10.43
N SER A 27 -12.68 -15.79 10.73
CA SER A 27 -13.05 -14.71 9.80
C SER A 27 -11.86 -14.03 9.13
N LEU A 28 -10.62 -14.24 9.67
CA LEU A 28 -9.38 -13.70 9.15
C LEU A 28 -8.41 -14.83 8.81
N TYR A 29 -7.88 -14.81 7.60
CA TYR A 29 -7.06 -15.89 7.02
C TYR A 29 -5.63 -15.41 6.71
N PRO A 30 -4.68 -15.46 7.67
CA PRO A 30 -3.31 -15.04 7.43
C PRO A 30 -2.65 -15.85 6.32
N LEU A 31 -2.02 -15.16 5.38
CA LEU A 31 -1.26 -15.79 4.31
C LEU A 31 0.09 -16.27 4.85
N LYS A 32 0.36 -17.56 4.73
CA LYS A 32 1.66 -18.11 5.10
C LYS A 32 2.68 -17.79 4.01
N THR A 33 3.82 -17.25 4.42
CA THR A 33 4.91 -16.92 3.51
C THR A 33 6.25 -17.18 4.16
N ASP A 34 7.22 -17.65 3.36
CA ASP A 34 8.61 -17.83 3.77
C ASP A 34 9.50 -16.75 3.16
N ILE A 35 10.47 -16.26 3.92
CA ILE A 35 11.46 -15.31 3.42
C ILE A 35 12.50 -16.09 2.61
N ILE A 36 12.71 -15.68 1.37
CA ILE A 36 13.65 -16.28 0.42
C ILE A 36 14.63 -15.27 -0.17
N THR A 37 14.84 -14.12 0.50
CA THR A 37 15.63 -13.00 -0.02
C THR A 37 17.08 -13.40 -0.28
N SER A 38 17.74 -14.03 0.71
CA SER A 38 19.15 -14.42 0.64
C SER A 38 19.49 -15.35 -0.54
N ASP A 39 18.52 -16.14 -0.97
CA ASP A 39 18.70 -17.08 -2.08
C ASP A 39 18.61 -16.42 -3.46
N LEU A 40 18.08 -15.18 -3.52
CA LEU A 40 17.70 -14.52 -4.74
C LEU A 40 18.39 -13.17 -4.96
N TYR A 41 18.78 -12.48 -3.88
CA TYR A 41 19.23 -11.10 -3.96
C TYR A 41 20.10 -10.72 -2.75
N GLU A 42 21.23 -10.09 -3.00
CA GLU A 42 22.26 -9.83 -1.97
C GLU A 42 22.09 -8.49 -1.23
N LYS A 43 21.32 -7.53 -1.79
CA LYS A 43 21.12 -6.22 -1.16
C LYS A 43 19.95 -6.22 -0.19
N ASP A 44 20.02 -5.40 0.85
CA ASP A 44 19.03 -5.33 1.94
C ASP A 44 17.80 -4.44 1.62
N ASP A 45 17.70 -3.91 0.40
CA ASP A 45 16.59 -3.03 0.01
C ASP A 45 15.34 -3.76 -0.49
N PHE A 46 15.35 -5.10 -0.46
CA PHE A 46 14.17 -5.92 -0.76
C PHE A 46 14.00 -7.06 0.24
N ILE A 47 12.74 -7.30 0.59
CA ILE A 47 12.30 -8.50 1.32
C ILE A 47 11.44 -9.32 0.36
N ILE A 48 11.96 -10.47 -0.05
CA ILE A 48 11.30 -11.36 -1.00
C ILE A 48 10.68 -12.52 -0.22
N ARG A 49 9.36 -12.71 -0.36
CA ARG A 49 8.61 -13.76 0.30
C ARG A 49 7.96 -14.67 -0.72
N LYS A 50 8.01 -15.97 -0.46
CA LYS A 50 7.28 -16.99 -1.23
C LYS A 50 5.97 -17.31 -0.53
N LEU A 51 4.85 -17.20 -1.27
CA LEU A 51 3.53 -17.57 -0.78
C LEU A 51 3.40 -19.09 -0.74
N ASP A 52 2.99 -19.64 0.41
CA ASP A 52 2.58 -21.03 0.53
C ASP A 52 1.14 -21.17 0.03
N THR A 53 1.00 -21.67 -1.20
CA THR A 53 -0.31 -21.88 -1.84
C THR A 53 -0.95 -23.21 -1.46
N SER A 54 -0.23 -24.13 -0.79
CA SER A 54 -0.70 -25.48 -0.48
C SER A 54 -1.92 -25.51 0.44
N LYS A 55 -2.11 -24.45 1.24
CA LYS A 55 -3.23 -24.28 2.19
C LYS A 55 -4.30 -23.31 1.72
N PHE A 56 -4.17 -22.76 0.51
CA PHE A 56 -5.14 -21.83 -0.04
C PHE A 56 -6.28 -22.60 -0.71
N ASN A 57 -7.23 -23.07 0.07
CA ASN A 57 -8.54 -23.45 -0.46
C ASN A 57 -9.23 -22.18 -0.92
N LYS A 58 -8.96 -21.78 -2.18
CA LYS A 58 -9.83 -20.83 -2.88
C LYS A 58 -11.19 -21.49 -2.96
N LYS A 59 -12.09 -21.21 -2.02
CA LYS A 59 -13.52 -21.42 -2.26
C LYS A 59 -13.82 -20.62 -3.53
N LYS A 60 -14.03 -21.30 -4.65
CA LYS A 60 -14.45 -20.69 -5.92
C LYS A 60 -15.76 -20.00 -5.61
N ILE A 61 -15.74 -18.68 -5.46
CA ILE A 61 -16.96 -17.88 -5.35
C ILE A 61 -17.50 -17.80 -6.78
N TYR A 62 -18.51 -18.61 -7.05
CA TYR A 62 -19.28 -18.54 -8.28
C TYR A 62 -20.29 -17.40 -8.16
N GLY A 63 -20.27 -16.46 -9.12
CA GLY A 63 -21.17 -15.32 -9.18
C GLY A 63 -20.45 -13.96 -9.11
N PRO A 64 -21.19 -12.83 -9.22
CA PRO A 64 -20.60 -11.50 -9.10
C PRO A 64 -19.94 -11.35 -7.73
N LYS A 65 -18.70 -10.85 -7.72
CA LYS A 65 -17.97 -10.60 -6.48
C LYS A 65 -18.75 -9.57 -5.66
N GLN A 66 -19.25 -9.98 -4.49
CA GLN A 66 -19.84 -9.06 -3.53
C GLN A 66 -18.76 -8.08 -3.06
N ASN A 67 -19.12 -6.78 -2.93
CA ASN A 67 -18.23 -5.78 -2.36
C ASN A 67 -17.97 -6.09 -0.87
N PRO A 68 -16.74 -6.44 -0.44
CA PRO A 68 -16.45 -6.84 0.93
C PRO A 68 -16.40 -5.65 1.91
N PHE A 69 -16.53 -4.41 1.41
CA PHE A 69 -16.44 -3.18 2.18
C PHE A 69 -17.79 -2.46 2.34
N CYS A 70 -18.85 -2.98 1.73
CA CYS A 70 -20.17 -2.36 1.84
C CYS A 70 -21.30 -3.41 1.72
N PRO A 71 -21.74 -3.97 2.84
CA PRO A 71 -21.23 -3.81 4.21
C PRO A 71 -19.93 -4.59 4.44
N TRP A 72 -19.10 -4.12 5.37
CA TRP A 72 -17.94 -4.86 5.87
C TRP A 72 -18.32 -5.85 6.96
N GLU A 73 -17.50 -6.87 7.16
CA GLU A 73 -17.67 -7.84 8.24
C GLU A 73 -17.37 -7.18 9.60
N LYS A 74 -18.32 -7.15 10.51
CA LYS A 74 -18.20 -6.47 11.81
C LYS A 74 -17.07 -7.00 12.66
N ILE A 75 -16.77 -8.28 12.59
CA ILE A 75 -15.66 -8.91 13.30
C ILE A 75 -14.27 -8.38 12.84
N LEU A 76 -14.19 -7.76 11.67
CA LEU A 76 -12.95 -7.16 11.17
C LEU A 76 -12.83 -5.66 11.51
N GLU A 77 -13.85 -5.08 12.14
CA GLU A 77 -13.90 -3.65 12.46
C GLU A 77 -12.91 -3.29 13.56
N ILE A 78 -12.14 -2.22 13.37
CA ILE A 78 -11.20 -1.67 14.35
C ILE A 78 -11.76 -0.41 14.99
N ASP A 79 -12.13 0.59 14.14
CA ASP A 79 -12.65 1.87 14.63
C ASP A 79 -13.30 2.69 13.52
N LYS A 80 -14.19 3.62 13.90
CA LYS A 80 -14.76 4.63 13.02
C LYS A 80 -13.82 5.83 12.89
N ILE A 81 -13.60 6.34 11.66
CA ILE A 81 -12.74 7.49 11.39
C ILE A 81 -13.56 8.62 10.78
N GLY A 82 -13.87 9.62 11.61
CA GLY A 82 -14.82 10.66 11.22
C GLY A 82 -16.15 10.07 10.76
N ASP A 83 -16.85 10.75 9.84
CA ASP A 83 -18.16 10.30 9.34
C ASP A 83 -18.08 9.50 8.05
N ASN A 84 -16.93 9.52 7.37
CA ASN A 84 -16.82 9.02 6.00
C ASN A 84 -15.98 7.75 5.86
N HIS A 85 -15.25 7.35 6.91
CA HIS A 85 -14.29 6.24 6.82
C HIS A 85 -14.41 5.28 8.01
N GLN A 86 -13.94 4.06 7.77
CA GLN A 86 -13.85 2.98 8.74
C GLN A 86 -12.47 2.34 8.68
N LEU A 87 -11.89 2.01 9.84
CA LEU A 87 -10.73 1.12 9.93
C LEU A 87 -11.21 -0.31 10.10
N ILE A 88 -10.69 -1.20 9.27
CA ILE A 88 -10.93 -2.63 9.34
C ILE A 88 -9.63 -3.40 9.17
N LEU A 89 -9.60 -4.67 9.54
CA LEU A 89 -8.52 -5.58 9.21
C LEU A 89 -8.58 -6.03 7.75
N ASN A 90 -7.42 -6.22 7.13
CA ASN A 90 -7.35 -6.98 5.89
C ASN A 90 -7.68 -8.45 6.19
N LYS A 91 -8.67 -9.01 5.50
CA LYS A 91 -9.13 -10.40 5.71
C LYS A 91 -8.06 -11.44 5.35
N TYR A 92 -7.16 -11.13 4.42
CA TYR A 92 -6.08 -12.01 3.94
C TYR A 92 -4.70 -11.35 4.14
N PRO A 93 -4.28 -11.13 5.39
CA PRO A 93 -3.07 -10.36 5.62
C PRO A 93 -1.82 -11.22 5.43
N VAL A 94 -0.80 -10.67 4.77
CA VAL A 94 0.57 -11.24 4.76
C VAL A 94 1.30 -10.92 6.07
N GLN A 95 0.82 -9.89 6.77
CA GLN A 95 1.40 -9.40 8.01
C GLN A 95 0.32 -9.18 9.06
N LYS A 96 0.62 -9.55 10.32
CA LYS A 96 -0.28 -9.33 11.46
C LYS A 96 -0.66 -7.86 11.61
N GLY A 97 -1.94 -7.59 11.87
CA GLY A 97 -2.43 -6.22 12.08
C GLY A 97 -2.43 -5.34 10.83
N HIS A 98 -2.52 -5.92 9.63
CA HIS A 98 -2.66 -5.16 8.39
C HIS A 98 -3.99 -4.43 8.35
N ILE A 99 -3.95 -3.10 8.41
CA ILE A 99 -5.11 -2.22 8.52
C ILE A 99 -5.53 -1.72 7.14
N LEU A 100 -6.84 -1.69 6.89
CA LEU A 100 -7.46 -0.99 5.77
C LEU A 100 -8.25 0.21 6.29
N LEU A 101 -8.12 1.35 5.63
CA LEU A 101 -8.98 2.52 5.80
C LEU A 101 -9.91 2.57 4.58
N ILE A 102 -11.17 2.24 4.77
CA ILE A 102 -12.18 2.17 3.71
C ILE A 102 -13.16 3.34 3.81
N THR A 103 -13.80 3.72 2.70
CA THR A 103 -14.91 4.67 2.75
C THR A 103 -16.21 3.97 3.14
N ASN A 104 -17.04 4.61 4.01
CA ASN A 104 -18.30 4.05 4.47
C ASN A 104 -19.33 3.89 3.34
N LYS A 105 -19.31 4.83 2.38
CA LYS A 105 -20.13 4.77 1.17
C LYS A 105 -19.23 4.41 -0.01
N TRP A 106 -19.84 3.79 -1.01
CA TRP A 106 -19.14 3.49 -2.25
C TRP A 106 -18.45 4.73 -2.83
N LYS A 107 -17.14 4.62 -3.06
CA LYS A 107 -16.34 5.49 -3.89
C LYS A 107 -15.46 4.65 -4.79
N PRO A 108 -15.24 5.02 -6.04
CA PRO A 108 -14.38 4.25 -6.95
C PRO A 108 -12.91 4.34 -6.50
N GLN A 109 -12.22 3.20 -6.50
CA GLN A 109 -10.79 3.11 -6.18
C GLN A 109 -9.92 3.92 -7.17
N ASN A 110 -10.34 4.02 -8.42
CA ASN A 110 -9.61 4.72 -9.48
C ASN A 110 -9.99 6.22 -9.63
N GLY A 111 -10.80 6.76 -8.71
CA GLY A 111 -11.13 8.19 -8.70
C GLY A 111 -10.05 9.04 -8.03
N TRP A 112 -10.10 10.36 -8.22
CA TRP A 112 -9.29 11.29 -7.46
C TRP A 112 -9.53 11.14 -5.96
N LEU A 113 -8.46 11.16 -5.17
CA LEU A 113 -8.58 11.25 -3.72
C LEU A 113 -9.12 12.64 -3.36
N ASP A 114 -9.93 12.72 -2.31
CA ASP A 114 -10.50 13.97 -1.85
C ASP A 114 -10.01 14.35 -0.44
N ILE A 115 -10.39 15.53 -0.01
CA ILE A 115 -9.97 16.08 1.28
C ILE A 115 -10.38 15.20 2.47
N ASN A 116 -11.49 14.45 2.37
CA ASN A 116 -11.93 13.57 3.46
C ASN A 116 -11.02 12.34 3.57
N ASP A 117 -10.49 11.85 2.45
CA ASP A 117 -9.49 10.79 2.42
C ASP A 117 -8.24 11.25 3.19
N TRP A 118 -7.74 12.47 2.92
CA TRP A 118 -6.57 13.03 3.60
C TRP A 118 -6.80 13.34 5.08
N ARG A 119 -7.99 13.81 5.46
CA ARG A 119 -8.38 13.97 6.88
C ARG A 119 -8.34 12.65 7.63
N ALA A 120 -8.89 11.60 7.03
CA ALA A 120 -8.94 10.29 7.65
C ALA A 120 -7.54 9.67 7.80
N ILE A 121 -6.70 9.73 6.77
CA ILE A 121 -5.30 9.27 6.84
C ILE A 121 -4.55 10.04 7.94
N GLN A 122 -4.68 11.37 7.98
CA GLN A 122 -4.02 12.20 8.98
C GLN A 122 -4.48 11.84 10.39
N GLN A 123 -5.79 11.70 10.61
CA GLN A 123 -6.36 11.32 11.91
C GLN A 123 -5.76 10.02 12.42
N VAL A 124 -5.72 8.99 11.57
CA VAL A 124 -5.15 7.70 11.95
C VAL A 124 -3.65 7.81 12.18
N ASN A 125 -2.91 8.51 11.32
CA ASN A 125 -1.46 8.61 11.39
C ASN A 125 -0.96 9.39 12.61
N LYS A 126 -1.76 10.30 13.18
CA LYS A 126 -1.45 10.99 14.44
C LYS A 126 -1.34 10.02 15.62
N ASP A 127 -2.14 8.97 15.62
CA ASP A 127 -2.12 7.93 16.65
C ASP A 127 -1.22 6.76 16.26
N THR A 128 -1.43 6.20 15.07
CA THR A 128 -0.75 5.00 14.58
C THR A 128 -0.08 5.29 13.25
N SER A 129 1.24 5.43 13.27
CA SER A 129 2.04 5.69 12.08
C SER A 129 2.61 4.39 11.48
N GLY A 130 2.94 4.43 10.19
CA GLY A 130 3.54 3.31 9.47
C GLY A 130 3.77 3.66 8.01
N LEU A 131 3.84 2.63 7.17
CA LEU A 131 3.84 2.79 5.72
C LEU A 131 2.40 2.74 5.22
N TRP A 132 1.87 3.88 4.78
CA TRP A 132 0.62 3.97 4.04
C TRP A 132 0.85 3.64 2.58
N PHE A 133 -0.08 2.93 1.98
CA PHE A 133 -0.06 2.74 0.54
C PHE A 133 -1.47 2.69 -0.06
N PHE A 134 -1.54 3.10 -1.31
CA PHE A 134 -2.75 3.13 -2.12
C PHE A 134 -2.47 2.54 -3.50
N ASN A 135 -3.38 1.73 -3.99
CA ASN A 135 -3.33 1.11 -5.30
C ASN A 135 -4.58 1.56 -6.07
N SER A 136 -4.44 2.43 -7.06
CA SER A 136 -5.57 3.12 -7.67
C SER A 136 -6.49 2.24 -8.53
N SER A 137 -6.02 1.07 -8.96
CA SER A 137 -6.78 0.20 -9.86
C SER A 137 -6.20 -1.22 -9.88
N PRO A 138 -6.85 -2.20 -10.52
CA PRO A 138 -6.26 -3.53 -10.72
C PRO A 138 -4.86 -3.49 -11.36
N ILE A 139 -4.64 -2.64 -12.36
CA ILE A 139 -3.32 -2.45 -12.99
C ILE A 139 -2.27 -1.96 -11.98
N ALA A 140 -2.68 -1.21 -10.97
CA ALA A 140 -1.82 -0.80 -9.87
C ALA A 140 -1.79 -1.81 -8.71
N GLY A 141 -2.45 -2.95 -8.82
CA GLY A 141 -2.49 -4.02 -7.81
C GLY A 141 -3.61 -3.88 -6.79
N ALA A 142 -4.68 -3.11 -7.07
CA ALA A 142 -5.87 -3.07 -6.24
C ALA A 142 -6.69 -4.35 -6.42
N SER A 143 -7.04 -5.01 -5.33
CA SER A 143 -7.89 -6.21 -5.33
C SER A 143 -9.39 -5.88 -5.33
N GLN A 144 -9.77 -4.68 -4.92
CA GLN A 144 -11.16 -4.24 -4.75
C GLN A 144 -11.39 -2.89 -5.43
N PRO A 145 -12.57 -2.70 -6.08
CA PRO A 145 -12.91 -1.46 -6.76
C PRO A 145 -13.45 -0.37 -5.82
N HIS A 146 -13.77 -0.70 -4.57
CA HIS A 146 -14.20 0.23 -3.53
C HIS A 146 -12.99 0.91 -2.90
N ARG A 147 -13.06 2.22 -2.66
CA ARG A 147 -11.97 3.03 -2.13
C ARG A 147 -11.46 2.54 -0.79
N HIS A 148 -10.18 2.24 -0.77
CA HIS A 148 -9.45 1.84 0.42
C HIS A 148 -7.99 2.23 0.35
N PHE A 149 -7.44 2.63 1.49
CA PHE A 149 -6.01 2.75 1.76
C PHE A 149 -5.57 1.62 2.65
N GLN A 150 -4.28 1.39 2.71
CA GLN A 150 -3.69 0.33 3.51
C GLN A 150 -2.59 0.91 4.38
N LEU A 151 -2.54 0.49 5.64
CA LEU A 151 -1.52 0.87 6.60
C LEU A 151 -0.76 -0.36 7.08
N LEU A 152 0.53 -0.35 6.83
CA LEU A 152 1.45 -1.36 7.33
C LEU A 152 2.21 -0.78 8.53
N ARG A 153 1.75 -1.11 9.75
CA ARG A 153 2.45 -0.80 10.99
C ARG A 153 3.34 -1.98 11.35
N ARG A 154 4.61 -1.71 11.63
CA ARG A 154 5.58 -2.71 12.04
C ARG A 154 5.89 -2.61 13.53
N SER A 155 6.30 -3.69 14.15
CA SER A 155 6.79 -3.70 15.51
C SER A 155 8.07 -2.87 15.63
N LYS A 156 8.41 -2.43 16.83
CA LYS A 156 9.63 -1.65 17.07
C LYS A 156 10.87 -2.43 16.63
N GLY A 157 11.70 -1.82 15.80
CA GLY A 157 12.89 -2.45 15.24
C GLY A 157 12.71 -3.13 13.89
N GLU A 158 11.48 -3.33 13.43
CA GLU A 158 11.22 -3.85 12.08
C GLU A 158 11.21 -2.74 11.04
N ILE A 159 11.73 -3.05 9.84
CA ILE A 159 11.78 -2.10 8.72
C ILE A 159 10.38 -1.96 8.13
N SER A 160 9.88 -0.72 8.06
CA SER A 160 8.57 -0.41 7.45
C SER A 160 8.64 -0.29 5.94
N CYS A 161 9.76 0.18 5.39
CA CYS A 161 10.01 0.32 3.96
C CYS A 161 11.47 -0.05 3.67
N PRO A 162 11.77 -1.25 3.15
CA PRO A 162 13.13 -1.67 2.83
C PRO A 162 13.84 -0.67 1.91
N ARG A 163 13.12 -0.09 0.96
CA ARG A 163 13.66 0.90 -0.01
C ARG A 163 13.55 2.36 0.46
N GLU A 164 13.38 2.63 1.78
CA GLU A 164 13.27 4.02 2.26
C GLU A 164 14.46 4.88 1.83
N LYS A 165 15.68 4.36 1.95
CA LYS A 165 16.90 5.05 1.51
C LYS A 165 16.84 5.39 0.02
N TRP A 166 16.44 4.45 -0.83
CA TRP A 166 16.30 4.66 -2.27
C TRP A 166 15.32 5.80 -2.58
N PHE A 167 14.15 5.86 -1.91
CA PHE A 167 13.18 6.94 -2.10
C PHE A 167 13.72 8.31 -1.65
N LEU A 168 14.43 8.36 -0.52
CA LEU A 168 15.02 9.60 0.00
C LEU A 168 16.13 10.14 -0.90
N GLU A 169 16.86 9.26 -1.56
CA GLU A 169 18.01 9.60 -2.42
C GLU A 169 17.65 9.71 -3.90
N LEU A 170 16.42 9.40 -4.30
CA LEU A 170 15.99 9.34 -5.70
C LEU A 170 16.34 10.60 -6.50
N ASN A 171 16.20 11.77 -5.89
CA ASN A 171 16.50 13.05 -6.51
C ASN A 171 18.03 13.38 -6.55
N SER A 172 18.83 12.65 -5.78
CA SER A 172 20.28 12.84 -5.70
C SER A 172 21.06 11.99 -6.70
N TYR A 173 20.43 10.97 -7.29
CA TYR A 173 21.09 10.13 -8.30
C TYR A 173 21.14 10.86 -9.64
N GLN A 174 22.35 11.06 -10.14
CA GLN A 174 22.60 11.73 -11.45
C GLN A 174 22.18 10.87 -12.66
N ASP A 175 21.96 9.59 -12.47
CA ASP A 175 21.54 8.66 -13.54
C ASP A 175 20.07 8.86 -13.91
N LEU A 176 19.83 9.81 -14.81
CA LEU A 176 18.50 10.26 -15.27
C LEU A 176 17.78 9.24 -16.16
N ASP A 177 18.43 8.16 -16.57
CA ASP A 177 17.90 7.23 -17.57
C ASP A 177 17.10 6.05 -17.04
N SER A 178 17.01 5.84 -15.72
CA SER A 178 16.19 4.77 -15.17
C SER A 178 14.70 5.01 -15.47
N LYS A 179 14.05 4.02 -16.06
CA LYS A 179 12.60 4.05 -16.34
C LYS A 179 11.79 4.23 -15.07
N LEU A 180 12.25 3.69 -13.93
CA LEU A 180 11.65 3.90 -12.61
C LEU A 180 11.62 5.39 -12.26
N LYS A 181 12.75 6.09 -12.38
CA LYS A 181 12.85 7.52 -12.02
C LYS A 181 11.93 8.41 -12.84
N LYS A 182 11.74 8.11 -14.14
CA LYS A 182 10.83 8.86 -15.02
C LYS A 182 9.34 8.69 -14.66
N ASN A 183 8.99 7.62 -13.94
CA ASN A 183 7.61 7.27 -13.59
C ASN A 183 7.33 7.34 -12.09
N ILE A 184 8.25 7.88 -11.30
CA ILE A 184 8.11 8.06 -9.86
C ILE A 184 8.44 9.49 -9.48
N ILE A 185 7.56 10.12 -8.72
CA ILE A 185 7.83 11.40 -8.07
C ILE A 185 7.88 11.18 -6.57
N VAL A 186 8.94 11.69 -5.93
CA VAL A 186 9.11 11.64 -4.48
C VAL A 186 9.26 13.05 -3.95
N SER A 187 8.61 13.33 -2.85
CA SER A 187 8.74 14.63 -2.18
C SER A 187 8.73 14.47 -0.66
N LYS A 188 9.36 15.42 0.05
CA LYS A 188 9.24 15.50 1.50
C LYS A 188 7.78 15.69 1.86
N PHE A 189 7.35 15.07 2.95
CA PHE A 189 5.97 15.06 3.39
C PHE A 189 5.87 15.25 4.89
N ASN A 190 4.84 15.97 5.34
CA ASN A 190 4.61 16.19 6.75
C ASN A 190 3.12 16.10 7.07
N PHE A 191 2.74 15.10 7.84
CA PHE A 191 1.35 14.92 8.30
C PHE A 191 0.84 15.99 9.26
N LEU A 192 1.69 16.89 9.74
CA LEU A 192 1.28 18.02 10.60
C LEU A 192 0.62 19.15 9.81
N GLU A 193 0.79 19.16 8.49
CA GLU A 193 0.12 20.12 7.61
C GLU A 193 -1.41 19.95 7.64
N ASN A 194 -2.12 21.05 7.29
CA ASN A 194 -3.56 21.00 7.18
C ASN A 194 -3.99 19.99 6.10
N PRO A 195 -5.07 19.20 6.30
CA PRO A 195 -5.57 18.26 5.28
C PRO A 195 -5.83 18.87 3.90
N SER A 196 -6.21 20.16 3.82
CA SER A 196 -6.35 20.86 2.55
C SER A 196 -5.00 21.02 1.84
N CYS A 197 -3.96 21.40 2.57
CA CYS A 197 -2.60 21.49 2.03
C CYS A 197 -2.08 20.13 1.56
N LEU A 198 -2.36 19.05 2.32
CA LEU A 198 -1.99 17.69 1.92
C LEU A 198 -2.70 17.26 0.63
N PHE A 199 -3.97 17.61 0.50
CA PHE A 199 -4.77 17.34 -0.70
C PHE A 199 -4.25 18.11 -1.92
N GLU A 200 -4.02 19.43 -1.79
CA GLU A 200 -3.47 20.27 -2.86
C GLU A 200 -2.08 19.77 -3.29
N PHE A 201 -1.25 19.42 -2.32
CA PHE A 201 0.08 18.86 -2.57
C PHE A 201 0.02 17.54 -3.35
N TYR A 202 -0.90 16.64 -2.99
CA TYR A 202 -1.15 15.43 -3.76
C TYR A 202 -1.51 15.74 -5.21
N LEU A 203 -2.43 16.70 -5.45
CA LEU A 203 -2.84 17.09 -6.80
C LEU A 203 -1.68 17.67 -7.61
N GLU A 204 -0.85 18.49 -6.97
CA GLU A 204 0.36 19.05 -7.60
C GLU A 204 1.31 17.93 -8.05
N LEU A 205 1.58 16.95 -7.19
CA LEU A 205 2.43 15.81 -7.52
C LEU A 205 1.83 14.96 -8.65
N CYS A 206 0.52 14.72 -8.62
CA CYS A 206 -0.19 14.01 -9.69
C CYS A 206 -0.04 14.74 -11.04
N LYS A 207 -0.22 16.03 -11.05
CA LYS A 207 -0.06 16.86 -12.26
C LYS A 207 1.38 16.82 -12.78
N LYS A 208 2.37 16.98 -11.90
CA LYS A 208 3.81 16.88 -12.26
C LYS A 208 4.17 15.53 -12.86
N LEU A 209 3.57 14.45 -12.38
CA LEU A 209 3.79 13.08 -12.89
C LEU A 209 2.97 12.78 -14.16
N GLY A 210 2.12 13.71 -14.62
CA GLY A 210 1.29 13.54 -15.79
C GLY A 210 0.13 12.54 -15.57
N LEU A 211 -0.45 12.54 -14.36
CA LEU A 211 -1.66 11.75 -14.05
C LEU A 211 -2.96 12.48 -14.40
N GLY A 212 -2.89 13.71 -14.91
CA GLY A 212 -4.03 14.56 -15.24
C GLY A 212 -4.30 15.65 -14.20
N ASP A 213 -5.44 16.32 -14.35
CA ASP A 213 -5.89 17.40 -13.47
C ASP A 213 -7.39 17.20 -13.16
N PRO A 214 -7.82 17.18 -11.87
CA PRO A 214 -9.22 16.98 -11.51
C PRO A 214 -10.17 18.05 -12.03
N ILE A 215 -9.67 19.19 -12.49
CA ILE A 215 -10.49 20.25 -13.14
C ILE A 215 -10.95 19.79 -14.53
N SER A 216 -10.08 19.11 -15.28
CA SER A 216 -10.35 18.63 -16.64
C SER A 216 -10.70 17.14 -16.72
N ASP A 217 -10.18 16.36 -15.79
CA ASP A 217 -10.24 14.90 -15.85
C ASP A 217 -11.11 14.33 -14.73
N LYS A 218 -12.17 13.59 -15.07
CA LYS A 218 -13.07 12.95 -14.09
C LYS A 218 -12.35 11.97 -13.17
N LYS A 219 -11.22 11.42 -13.60
CA LYS A 219 -10.35 10.51 -12.85
C LYS A 219 -8.92 10.61 -13.36
N PRO A 220 -7.91 10.16 -12.61
CA PRO A 220 -6.54 10.05 -13.11
C PRO A 220 -6.48 9.26 -14.42
N ILE A 221 -5.73 9.77 -15.41
CA ILE A 221 -5.63 9.19 -16.76
C ILE A 221 -4.72 7.96 -16.81
N HIS A 222 -3.88 7.78 -15.79
CA HIS A 222 -3.03 6.60 -15.62
C HIS A 222 -3.28 5.93 -14.27
N PRO A 223 -3.18 4.59 -14.19
CA PRO A 223 -3.07 3.89 -12.92
C PRO A 223 -1.85 4.34 -12.13
N TYR A 224 -1.93 4.36 -10.80
CA TYR A 224 -0.82 4.78 -9.96
C TYR A 224 -0.86 4.11 -8.58
N ASN A 225 0.29 4.09 -7.91
CA ASN A 225 0.38 3.80 -6.49
C ASN A 225 0.81 5.05 -5.73
N ILE A 226 0.43 5.13 -4.46
CA ILE A 226 0.99 6.08 -3.49
C ILE A 226 1.66 5.28 -2.38
N LEU A 227 2.82 5.74 -1.93
CA LEU A 227 3.47 5.34 -0.70
C LEU A 227 3.67 6.56 0.17
N ILE A 228 3.35 6.48 1.47
CA ILE A 228 3.49 7.61 2.38
C ILE A 228 4.11 7.12 3.69
N THR A 229 5.10 7.86 4.17
CA THR A 229 5.66 7.75 5.53
C THR A 229 5.57 9.11 6.21
N ASN A 230 6.04 9.21 7.45
CA ASN A 230 6.13 10.51 8.15
C ASN A 230 7.17 11.46 7.54
N LYS A 231 7.97 11.03 6.57
CA LYS A 231 9.09 11.81 6.01
C LYS A 231 8.90 12.16 4.55
N TRP A 232 8.20 11.32 3.80
CA TRP A 232 8.07 11.45 2.35
C TRP A 232 6.78 10.84 1.82
N ILE A 233 6.36 11.32 0.66
CA ILE A 233 5.34 10.74 -0.20
C ILE A 233 5.97 10.39 -1.55
N ALA A 234 5.61 9.23 -2.10
CA ALA A 234 5.94 8.84 -3.45
C ALA A 234 4.68 8.50 -4.23
N ILE A 235 4.59 8.98 -5.47
CA ILE A 235 3.56 8.59 -6.43
C ILE A 235 4.24 7.88 -7.59
N ILE A 236 3.71 6.72 -7.98
CA ILE A 236 4.31 5.83 -8.97
C ILE A 236 3.29 5.62 -10.08
N LYS A 237 3.58 6.08 -11.30
CA LYS A 237 2.74 5.83 -12.47
C LYS A 237 2.89 4.38 -12.91
N ARG A 238 1.76 3.72 -13.18
CA ARG A 238 1.70 2.29 -13.49
C ARG A 238 1.24 2.04 -14.91
N LYS A 239 1.76 0.98 -15.50
CA LYS A 239 1.40 0.56 -16.86
C LYS A 239 0.87 -0.88 -16.94
N ASN A 240 1.45 -1.79 -16.19
CA ASN A 240 1.14 -3.21 -16.25
C ASN A 240 0.78 -3.76 -14.86
N ASP A 241 -0.07 -4.79 -14.80
CA ASP A 241 -0.48 -5.48 -13.56
C ASP A 241 0.27 -6.80 -13.35
N HIS A 242 0.60 -7.50 -14.45
CA HIS A 242 1.28 -8.80 -14.43
C HIS A 242 2.41 -8.85 -15.45
N ILE A 243 3.60 -9.22 -14.99
CA ILE A 243 4.77 -9.45 -15.87
C ILE A 243 5.60 -10.60 -15.29
N HIS A 244 6.04 -11.51 -16.15
CA HIS A 244 6.86 -12.67 -15.77
C HIS A 244 6.25 -13.50 -14.64
N GLY A 245 4.91 -13.55 -14.53
CA GLY A 245 4.20 -14.25 -13.46
C GLY A 245 4.21 -13.54 -12.11
N PHE A 246 4.73 -12.31 -12.04
CA PHE A 246 4.62 -11.44 -10.87
C PHE A 246 3.41 -10.50 -11.00
N SER A 247 2.74 -10.27 -9.86
CA SER A 247 1.77 -9.19 -9.68
C SER A 247 2.31 -8.23 -8.63
N ILE A 248 2.48 -6.96 -9.01
CA ILE A 248 3.12 -5.95 -8.17
C ILE A 248 2.11 -4.85 -7.80
N ASN A 249 2.00 -4.59 -6.51
CA ASN A 249 1.27 -3.46 -5.95
C ASN A 249 2.23 -2.41 -5.36
N GLY A 250 1.71 -1.42 -4.62
CA GLY A 250 2.54 -0.39 -3.99
C GLY A 250 3.63 -0.95 -3.06
N LEU A 251 3.35 -2.05 -2.34
CA LEU A 251 4.35 -2.66 -1.45
C LEU A 251 5.55 -3.24 -2.22
N GLY A 252 5.35 -3.71 -3.46
CA GLY A 252 6.47 -4.16 -4.28
C GLY A 252 7.49 -3.04 -4.53
N PHE A 253 7.02 -1.81 -4.77
CA PHE A 253 7.89 -0.64 -4.91
C PHE A 253 8.54 -0.22 -3.58
N ALA A 254 7.87 -0.47 -2.45
CA ALA A 254 8.46 -0.26 -1.12
C ALA A 254 9.54 -1.29 -0.75
N GLY A 255 9.72 -2.35 -1.56
CA GLY A 255 10.73 -3.39 -1.37
C GLY A 255 10.17 -4.72 -0.85
N TYR A 256 8.84 -4.92 -0.87
CA TYR A 256 8.21 -6.18 -0.47
C TYR A 256 7.72 -6.94 -1.70
N LEU A 257 8.46 -7.94 -2.15
CA LEU A 257 8.07 -8.79 -3.26
C LEU A 257 7.43 -10.09 -2.78
N LEU A 258 6.29 -10.43 -3.39
CA LEU A 258 5.63 -11.70 -3.17
C LEU A 258 5.81 -12.59 -4.40
N VAL A 259 6.42 -13.74 -4.18
CA VAL A 259 6.64 -14.79 -5.19
C VAL A 259 5.57 -15.86 -5.04
N THR A 260 5.00 -16.29 -6.15
CA THR A 260 4.05 -17.40 -6.22
C THR A 260 4.62 -18.52 -7.10
N GLU A 261 3.90 -19.62 -7.25
CA GLU A 261 4.27 -20.72 -8.15
C GLU A 261 4.40 -20.27 -9.62
N ASN A 262 3.65 -19.22 -10.01
CA ASN A 262 3.67 -18.70 -11.37
C ASN A 262 4.81 -17.71 -11.63
N SER A 263 5.53 -17.28 -10.58
CA SER A 263 6.57 -16.27 -10.69
C SER A 263 7.83 -16.83 -11.34
N ASN A 264 8.34 -16.15 -12.36
CA ASN A 264 9.59 -16.51 -13.01
C ASN A 264 10.80 -16.11 -12.15
N ILE A 265 11.19 -16.99 -11.25
CA ILE A 265 12.34 -16.82 -10.34
C ILE A 265 13.65 -16.66 -11.11
N ASN A 266 13.81 -17.33 -12.26
CA ASN A 266 15.02 -17.21 -13.05
C ASN A 266 15.18 -15.81 -13.63
N TYR A 267 14.07 -15.16 -14.03
CA TYR A 267 14.10 -13.76 -14.43
C TYR A 267 14.55 -12.86 -13.26
N LEU A 268 13.98 -13.06 -12.06
CA LEU A 268 14.33 -12.29 -10.87
C LEU A 268 15.82 -12.46 -10.48
N LYS A 269 16.32 -13.70 -10.50
CA LYS A 269 17.75 -13.98 -10.24
C LYS A 269 18.68 -13.32 -11.26
N LYS A 270 18.31 -13.36 -12.54
CA LYS A 270 19.17 -12.84 -13.63
C LYS A 270 19.20 -11.32 -13.69
N PHE A 271 18.07 -10.66 -13.50
CA PHE A 271 17.94 -9.22 -13.76
C PHE A 271 17.74 -8.38 -12.50
N GLY A 272 17.43 -9.01 -11.38
CA GLY A 272 17.18 -8.35 -10.10
C GLY A 272 15.78 -7.72 -9.98
N PRO A 273 15.40 -7.34 -8.73
CA PRO A 273 14.09 -6.80 -8.44
C PRO A 273 13.86 -5.40 -9.03
N GLU A 274 14.86 -4.55 -9.15
CA GLU A 274 14.69 -3.22 -9.77
C GLU A 274 14.29 -3.32 -11.23
N LYS A 275 14.95 -4.22 -12.00
CA LYS A 275 14.61 -4.44 -13.41
C LYS A 275 13.21 -5.03 -13.57
N LEU A 276 12.79 -5.87 -12.61
CA LEU A 276 11.40 -6.33 -12.54
C LEU A 276 10.45 -5.15 -12.36
N LEU A 277 10.69 -4.25 -11.38
CA LEU A 277 9.83 -3.09 -11.13
C LEU A 277 9.76 -2.12 -12.32
N GLU A 278 10.85 -1.93 -13.08
CA GLU A 278 10.85 -1.12 -14.31
C GLU A 278 9.83 -1.61 -15.34
N SER A 279 9.49 -2.88 -15.33
CA SER A 279 8.53 -3.46 -16.26
C SER A 279 7.08 -3.07 -15.95
N PHE A 280 6.82 -2.58 -14.75
CA PHE A 280 5.48 -2.22 -14.28
C PHE A 280 5.13 -0.73 -14.42
N VAL A 281 6.09 0.11 -14.84
CA VAL A 281 5.95 1.57 -15.00
C VAL A 281 6.11 2.02 -16.44
#